data_d21e856d5eecd8ef21e62d80234c519f
#
_entry.id   d21e856d5eecd8ef21e62d80234c519f
#
_cell.length_a   1.000
_cell.length_b   1.000
_cell.length_c   1.000
_cell.angle_alpha   90.00
_cell.angle_beta   90.00
_cell.angle_gamma   90.00
#
_symmetry.space_group_name_H-M   'P 1'
#
loop_
_entity.id
_entity.type
_entity.pdbx_description
1 polymer ?
#
loop_
_entity_poly.entity_id
_entity_poly.type
_entity_poly.pdbx_seq_one_letter_code
_entity_poly.pdbx_strand_id
1 'polypeptide(L)'
;MKKTLFFILSLLCNINLVSAKENGKLDIYYIDTFGDFLSEKVTIEDEIGASFNISPIEIEGYSLVRVDGTESGTFQENPQELYYMYDLNEYLQADNFLTGIEKFPDLNLYTLGFLVLILIILRTILWKRK
;
A
#
# COMPACT_ATOMS: atom_id res chain seq x y z
N MET A 1 -32.20 29.34 -58.47
CA MET A 1 -31.12 28.42 -58.11
C MET A 1 -30.13 28.98 -57.09
N LYS A 2 -29.84 30.27 -57.01
CA LYS A 2 -28.89 30.85 -56.02
C LYS A 2 -29.46 30.92 -54.57
N LYS A 3 -30.77 31.02 -54.39
CA LYS A 3 -31.40 31.10 -53.05
C LYS A 3 -31.51 29.75 -52.34
N THR A 4 -31.61 28.64 -53.03
CA THR A 4 -31.66 27.29 -52.49
C THR A 4 -30.28 26.82 -52.01
N LEU A 5 -29.23 27.25 -52.65
CA LEU A 5 -27.85 26.93 -52.25
C LEU A 5 -27.47 27.60 -50.91
N PHE A 6 -27.97 28.81 -50.67
CA PHE A 6 -27.71 29.54 -49.43
C PHE A 6 -28.43 28.91 -48.20
N PHE A 7 -29.62 28.32 -48.44
CA PHE A 7 -30.38 27.63 -47.38
C PHE A 7 -29.72 26.31 -46.97
N ILE A 8 -29.09 25.58 -47.88
CA ILE A 8 -28.39 24.34 -47.61
C ILE A 8 -27.09 24.63 -46.86
N LEU A 9 -26.38 25.72 -47.17
CA LEU A 9 -25.16 26.11 -46.49
C LEU A 9 -25.44 26.58 -45.05
N SER A 10 -26.60 27.20 -44.76
CA SER A 10 -27.02 27.60 -43.43
C SER A 10 -27.42 26.41 -42.54
N LEU A 11 -27.87 25.30 -43.12
CA LEU A 11 -28.26 24.10 -42.39
C LEU A 11 -27.06 23.26 -41.95
N LEU A 12 -25.91 23.40 -42.63
CA LEU A 12 -24.67 22.69 -42.31
C LEU A 12 -23.87 23.33 -41.17
N CYS A 13 -24.25 24.54 -40.73
CA CYS A 13 -23.49 25.28 -39.72
C CYS A 13 -23.93 24.98 -38.27
N ASN A 14 -24.86 24.03 -38.04
CA ASN A 14 -25.31 23.63 -36.71
C ASN A 14 -24.79 22.24 -36.29
N ILE A 15 -23.61 21.84 -36.76
CA ILE A 15 -22.92 20.71 -36.18
C ILE A 15 -22.32 21.23 -34.87
N ASN A 16 -23.07 21.10 -33.78
CA ASN A 16 -22.49 21.18 -32.45
C ASN A 16 -21.52 20.00 -32.37
N LEU A 17 -20.24 20.29 -32.51
CA LEU A 17 -19.16 19.40 -32.10
C LEU A 17 -19.32 19.23 -30.60
N VAL A 18 -20.04 18.20 -30.17
CA VAL A 18 -19.97 17.70 -28.82
C VAL A 18 -18.54 17.18 -28.68
N SER A 19 -17.68 18.00 -28.11
CA SER A 19 -16.35 17.55 -27.67
C SER A 19 -16.61 16.43 -26.68
N ALA A 20 -16.27 15.20 -27.05
CA ALA A 20 -16.26 14.10 -26.12
C ALA A 20 -15.24 14.49 -25.05
N LYS A 21 -15.70 14.74 -23.83
CA LYS A 21 -14.85 15.04 -22.69
C LYS A 21 -14.12 13.75 -22.38
N GLU A 22 -12.82 13.77 -22.44
CA GLU A 22 -12.00 12.61 -22.10
C GLU A 22 -11.96 12.46 -20.59
N ASN A 23 -12.16 11.23 -20.10
CA ASN A 23 -12.11 10.89 -18.69
C ASN A 23 -10.74 10.29 -18.37
N GLY A 24 -10.20 10.73 -17.25
CA GLY A 24 -9.08 10.07 -16.59
C GLY A 24 -9.57 8.91 -15.73
N LYS A 25 -8.68 8.00 -15.39
CA LYS A 25 -8.97 6.78 -14.63
C LYS A 25 -8.01 6.61 -13.49
N LEU A 26 -8.52 6.27 -12.30
CA LEU A 26 -7.75 5.92 -11.12
C LEU A 26 -8.20 4.54 -10.63
N ASP A 27 -7.27 3.57 -10.63
CA ASP A 27 -7.47 2.23 -10.08
C ASP A 27 -6.85 2.17 -8.68
N ILE A 28 -7.64 1.76 -7.67
CA ILE A 28 -7.26 1.68 -6.27
C ILE A 28 -7.23 0.21 -5.86
N TYR A 29 -6.11 -0.20 -5.27
CA TYR A 29 -5.84 -1.56 -4.84
C TYR A 29 -5.61 -1.61 -3.34
N TYR A 30 -6.21 -2.60 -2.67
CA TYR A 30 -6.03 -2.92 -1.27
C TYR A 30 -5.37 -4.30 -1.20
N ILE A 31 -4.08 -4.33 -0.86
CA ILE A 31 -3.26 -5.54 -0.87
C ILE A 31 -2.57 -5.74 0.46
N ASP A 32 -2.17 -6.98 0.75
CA ASP A 32 -1.28 -7.25 1.86
C ASP A 32 0.21 -7.08 1.46
N THR A 33 1.10 -7.26 2.42
CA THR A 33 2.56 -7.18 2.19
C THR A 33 3.10 -8.30 1.31
N PHE A 34 2.32 -9.36 1.05
CA PHE A 34 2.67 -10.45 0.15
C PHE A 34 2.14 -10.22 -1.28
N GLY A 35 1.28 -9.21 -1.47
CA GLY A 35 0.67 -8.84 -2.75
C GLY A 35 -0.70 -9.49 -3.01
N ASP A 36 -1.27 -10.15 -1.99
CA ASP A 36 -2.61 -10.71 -2.08
C ASP A 36 -3.69 -9.63 -1.91
N PHE A 37 -4.75 -9.71 -2.71
CA PHE A 37 -5.84 -8.74 -2.65
C PHE A 37 -6.70 -8.97 -1.41
N LEU A 38 -6.85 -7.94 -0.58
CA LEU A 38 -7.69 -7.93 0.60
C LEU A 38 -9.12 -7.46 0.31
N SER A 39 -9.31 -6.74 -0.79
CA SER A 39 -10.61 -6.25 -1.26
C SER A 39 -10.65 -6.19 -2.79
N GLU A 40 -11.85 -6.07 -3.33
CA GLU A 40 -12.02 -5.81 -4.76
C GLU A 40 -11.39 -4.46 -5.15
N LYS A 41 -10.83 -4.43 -6.35
CA LYS A 41 -10.30 -3.20 -6.94
C LYS A 41 -11.41 -2.16 -7.11
N VAL A 42 -11.16 -0.94 -6.68
CA VAL A 42 -12.04 0.21 -6.91
C VAL A 42 -11.50 1.02 -8.08
N THR A 43 -12.34 1.29 -9.06
CA THR A 43 -12.01 2.14 -10.20
C THR A 43 -12.86 3.41 -10.13
N ILE A 44 -12.21 4.56 -10.22
CA ILE A 44 -12.87 5.88 -10.27
C ILE A 44 -12.50 6.52 -11.59
N GLU A 45 -13.50 7.09 -12.25
CA GLU A 45 -13.34 7.82 -13.50
C GLU A 45 -13.99 9.19 -13.37
N ASP A 46 -13.27 10.22 -13.81
CA ASP A 46 -13.77 11.58 -13.87
C ASP A 46 -13.05 12.34 -14.98
N GLU A 47 -13.48 13.56 -15.24
CA GLU A 47 -12.91 14.42 -16.28
C GLU A 47 -11.42 14.68 -16.01
N ILE A 48 -10.60 14.67 -17.06
CA ILE A 48 -9.19 15.05 -16.99
C ILE A 48 -9.06 16.45 -16.37
N GLY A 49 -8.26 16.56 -15.31
CA GLY A 49 -8.09 17.78 -14.53
C GLY A 49 -9.02 17.93 -13.33
N ALA A 50 -10.06 17.09 -13.20
CA ALA A 50 -10.88 17.02 -11.99
C ALA A 50 -9.99 16.55 -10.81
N SER A 51 -10.23 17.08 -9.62
CA SER A 51 -9.46 16.71 -8.42
C SER A 51 -10.05 15.49 -7.73
N PHE A 52 -9.18 14.63 -7.20
CA PHE A 52 -9.55 13.51 -6.33
C PHE A 52 -8.85 13.62 -4.98
N ASN A 53 -9.49 13.04 -3.96
CA ASN A 53 -8.91 12.85 -2.64
C ASN A 53 -9.43 11.51 -2.09
N ILE A 54 -8.54 10.55 -1.95
CA ILE A 54 -8.83 9.17 -1.56
C ILE A 54 -8.23 8.94 -0.18
N SER A 55 -8.94 8.19 0.65
CA SER A 55 -8.46 7.75 1.96
C SER A 55 -8.46 6.23 2.03
N PRO A 56 -7.53 5.63 2.81
CA PRO A 56 -7.52 4.20 3.03
C PRO A 56 -8.80 3.74 3.75
N ILE A 57 -9.19 2.49 3.53
CA ILE A 57 -10.29 1.86 4.26
C ILE A 57 -9.75 1.10 5.47
N GLU A 58 -10.58 0.91 6.48
CA GLU A 58 -10.27 0.00 7.59
C GLU A 58 -10.58 -1.44 7.17
N ILE A 59 -9.61 -2.34 7.36
CA ILE A 59 -9.75 -3.77 7.09
C ILE A 59 -9.55 -4.52 8.41
N GLU A 60 -10.56 -5.30 8.81
CA GLU A 60 -10.53 -6.03 10.08
C GLU A 60 -9.34 -7.00 10.14
N GLY A 61 -8.57 -6.92 11.21
CA GLY A 61 -7.37 -7.75 11.42
C GLY A 61 -6.10 -7.24 10.74
N TYR A 62 -6.16 -6.15 10.00
CA TYR A 62 -5.04 -5.57 9.28
C TYR A 62 -4.77 -4.12 9.69
N SER A 63 -3.53 -3.69 9.55
CA SER A 63 -3.12 -2.29 9.70
C SER A 63 -2.44 -1.80 8.44
N LEU A 64 -2.75 -0.57 8.04
CA LEU A 64 -2.08 0.09 6.92
C LEU A 64 -0.60 0.33 7.26
N VAL A 65 0.28 -0.17 6.42
CA VAL A 65 1.74 -0.05 6.61
C VAL A 65 2.41 0.80 5.54
N ARG A 66 1.82 0.90 4.37
CA ARG A 66 2.39 1.67 3.27
C ARG A 66 1.33 2.11 2.27
N VAL A 67 1.56 3.27 1.67
CA VAL A 67 0.82 3.78 0.52
C VAL A 67 1.79 3.96 -0.64
N ASP A 68 1.43 3.44 -1.81
CA ASP A 68 2.19 3.60 -3.05
C ASP A 68 1.29 4.23 -4.11
N GLY A 69 1.68 5.41 -4.59
CA GLY A 69 0.86 6.28 -5.41
C GLY A 69 0.49 7.58 -4.69
N THR A 70 -0.49 8.30 -5.21
CA THR A 70 -0.90 9.63 -4.72
C THR A 70 -2.34 9.58 -4.24
N GLU A 71 -2.57 9.89 -2.96
CA GLU A 71 -3.91 9.92 -2.35
C GLU A 71 -4.75 11.12 -2.79
N SER A 72 -4.10 12.20 -3.22
CA SER A 72 -4.78 13.41 -3.71
C SER A 72 -4.07 13.96 -4.93
N GLY A 73 -4.85 14.41 -5.92
CA GLY A 73 -4.32 14.93 -7.17
C GLY A 73 -5.40 15.28 -8.15
N THR A 74 -5.07 15.21 -9.43
CA THR A 74 -6.01 15.42 -10.54
C THR A 74 -5.98 14.24 -11.50
N PHE A 75 -7.13 13.92 -12.07
CA PHE A 75 -7.24 12.91 -13.12
C PHE A 75 -6.40 13.29 -14.33
N GLN A 76 -5.60 12.34 -14.80
CA GLN A 76 -4.69 12.51 -15.93
C GLN A 76 -5.18 11.68 -17.12
N GLU A 77 -4.65 12.00 -18.32
CA GLU A 77 -4.93 11.25 -19.54
C GLU A 77 -4.47 9.78 -19.43
N ASN A 78 -3.32 9.56 -18.77
CA ASN A 78 -2.83 8.21 -18.50
C ASN A 78 -3.52 7.63 -17.26
N PRO A 79 -3.88 6.33 -17.28
CA PRO A 79 -4.40 5.64 -16.10
C PRO A 79 -3.45 5.77 -14.91
N GLN A 80 -4.02 6.07 -13.74
CA GLN A 80 -3.29 6.22 -12.49
C GLN A 80 -3.60 5.03 -11.58
N GLU A 81 -2.66 4.66 -10.72
CA GLU A 81 -2.82 3.56 -9.79
C GLU A 81 -2.44 4.02 -8.37
N LEU A 82 -3.18 3.52 -7.39
CA LEU A 82 -2.97 3.77 -5.97
C LEU A 82 -3.06 2.44 -5.22
N TYR A 83 -2.00 2.08 -4.49
CA TYR A 83 -1.92 0.87 -3.70
C TYR A 83 -1.88 1.20 -2.22
N TYR A 84 -2.82 0.66 -1.47
CA TYR A 84 -2.82 0.62 -0.03
C TYR A 84 -2.33 -0.76 0.42
N MET A 85 -1.18 -0.79 1.07
CA MET A 85 -0.56 -2.02 1.57
C MET A 85 -0.83 -2.17 3.06
N TYR A 86 -1.33 -3.33 3.45
CA TYR A 86 -1.69 -3.68 4.82
C TYR A 86 -0.86 -4.85 5.30
N ASP A 87 -0.66 -4.93 6.62
CA ASP A 87 -0.07 -6.09 7.25
C ASP A 87 -0.98 -6.64 8.34
N LEU A 88 -0.93 -7.94 8.55
CA LEU A 88 -1.74 -8.61 9.57
C LEU A 88 -1.29 -8.12 10.96
N ASN A 89 -2.23 -7.73 11.81
CA ASN A 89 -1.94 -7.21 13.15
C ASN A 89 -1.12 -8.18 14.01
N GLU A 90 -1.24 -9.48 13.76
CA GLU A 90 -0.48 -10.51 14.46
C GLU A 90 1.03 -10.42 14.15
N TYR A 91 1.41 -10.15 12.89
CA TYR A 91 2.82 -9.99 12.50
C TYR A 91 3.42 -8.70 13.08
N LEU A 92 2.67 -7.60 13.07
CA LEU A 92 3.13 -6.35 13.68
C LEU A 92 3.34 -6.47 15.20
N GLN A 93 2.56 -7.30 15.89
CA GLN A 93 2.76 -7.61 17.31
C GLN A 93 3.96 -8.53 17.52
N ALA A 94 4.19 -9.51 16.64
CA ALA A 94 5.34 -10.39 16.70
C ALA A 94 6.66 -9.63 16.53
N ASP A 95 6.73 -8.70 15.60
CA ASP A 95 7.91 -7.83 15.41
C ASP A 95 8.18 -6.98 16.66
N ASN A 96 7.14 -6.42 17.28
CA ASN A 96 7.29 -5.68 18.53
C ASN A 96 7.74 -6.58 19.69
N PHE A 97 7.34 -7.86 19.70
CA PHE A 97 7.79 -8.82 20.68
C PHE A 97 9.27 -9.19 20.48
N LEU A 98 9.69 -9.42 19.22
CA LEU A 98 11.08 -9.76 18.90
C LEU A 98 12.03 -8.57 19.16
N THR A 99 11.63 -7.34 18.81
CA THR A 99 12.39 -6.13 19.15
C THR A 99 12.43 -5.86 20.65
N GLY A 100 11.42 -6.34 21.41
CA GLY A 100 11.41 -6.32 22.87
C GLY A 100 12.39 -7.32 23.50
N ILE A 101 12.67 -8.47 22.85
CA ILE A 101 13.64 -9.46 23.29
C ILE A 101 15.08 -8.95 23.12
N GLU A 102 15.36 -8.11 22.15
CA GLU A 102 16.67 -7.46 22.02
C GLU A 102 17.02 -6.51 23.19
N LYS A 103 16.05 -6.16 24.00
CA LYS A 103 16.21 -5.40 25.25
C LYS A 103 16.36 -6.28 26.50
N PHE A 104 17.12 -7.40 26.44
CA PHE A 104 17.76 -7.90 27.64
C PHE A 104 19.10 -7.17 27.78
N PRO A 105 19.14 -5.98 28.43
CA PRO A 105 20.39 -5.21 28.58
C PRO A 105 21.41 -5.89 29.45
N ASP A 106 21.07 -7.01 30.11
CA ASP A 106 21.84 -7.66 31.13
C ASP A 106 22.38 -9.05 30.74
N LEU A 107 22.19 -9.51 29.48
CA LEU A 107 22.96 -10.64 28.98
C LEU A 107 24.35 -10.16 28.52
N ASN A 108 25.02 -9.49 29.40
CA ASN A 108 26.38 -9.03 29.26
C ASN A 108 27.29 -10.26 28.96
N LEU A 109 28.26 -10.06 28.08
CA LEU A 109 29.26 -11.08 27.72
C LEU A 109 29.88 -11.74 28.96
N TYR A 110 29.89 -11.05 30.10
CA TYR A 110 30.32 -11.56 31.42
C TYR A 110 29.37 -12.59 32.02
N THR A 111 28.05 -12.42 31.90
CA THR A 111 27.07 -13.39 32.41
C THR A 111 27.08 -14.67 31.58
N LEU A 112 27.25 -14.55 30.26
CA LEU A 112 27.40 -15.69 29.35
C LEU A 112 28.73 -16.43 29.68
N GLY A 113 29.81 -15.70 29.86
CA GLY A 113 31.12 -16.26 30.27
C GLY A 113 31.07 -16.98 31.61
N PHE A 114 30.35 -16.41 32.59
CA PHE A 114 30.14 -17.01 33.90
C PHE A 114 29.36 -18.31 33.86
N LEU A 115 28.31 -18.35 33.02
CA LEU A 115 27.49 -19.56 32.79
C LEU A 115 28.33 -20.70 32.17
N VAL A 116 29.16 -20.38 31.18
CA VAL A 116 30.09 -21.33 30.54
C VAL A 116 31.12 -21.84 31.54
N LEU A 117 31.66 -20.97 32.39
CA LEU A 117 32.60 -21.35 33.44
C LEU A 117 31.99 -22.33 34.45
N ILE A 118 30.74 -22.09 34.90
CA ILE A 118 29.99 -23.01 35.76
C ILE A 118 29.83 -24.38 35.12
N LEU A 119 29.48 -24.43 33.83
CA LEU A 119 29.32 -25.69 33.10
C LEU A 119 30.64 -26.50 33.02
N ILE A 120 31.78 -25.81 32.80
CA ILE A 120 33.11 -26.43 32.79
C ILE A 120 33.45 -26.99 34.16
N ILE A 121 33.19 -26.24 35.23
CA ILE A 121 33.45 -26.68 36.61
C ILE A 121 32.59 -27.90 36.95
N LEU A 122 31.31 -27.87 36.66
CA LEU A 122 30.39 -28.99 36.86
C LEU A 122 30.89 -30.25 36.12
N ARG A 123 31.30 -30.09 34.86
CA ARG A 123 31.84 -31.20 34.05
C ARG A 123 33.10 -31.80 34.67
N THR A 124 34.01 -31.00 35.16
CA THR A 124 35.27 -31.48 35.82
C THR A 124 34.99 -32.18 37.13
N ILE A 125 34.02 -31.73 37.93
CA ILE A 125 33.60 -32.36 39.18
C ILE A 125 32.95 -33.73 38.91
N LEU A 126 32.05 -33.79 37.90
CA LEU A 126 31.40 -35.04 37.53
C LEU A 126 32.36 -36.07 36.93
N TRP A 127 33.42 -35.61 36.25
CA TRP A 127 34.45 -36.52 35.69
C TRP A 127 35.37 -37.11 36.76
N LYS A 128 35.67 -36.33 37.82
CA LYS A 128 36.47 -36.84 38.95
C LYS A 128 35.72 -37.80 39.87
N ARG A 129 34.37 -37.90 39.71
CA ARG A 129 33.56 -38.82 40.51
C ARG A 129 33.37 -40.20 39.86
N LYS A 130 33.88 -40.41 38.64
CA LYS A 130 34.00 -41.72 37.97
C LYS A 130 35.40 -42.28 38.15
#